data_19a710a3a5d97d537e33e7c1e980c683
#
_entry.id   19a710a3a5d97d537e33e7c1e980c683
#
_cell.length_a   1.000
_cell.length_b   1.000
_cell.length_c   1.000
_cell.angle_alpha   90.00
_cell.angle_beta   90.00
_cell.angle_gamma   90.00
#
_symmetry.space_group_name_H-M   'P 1'
#
loop_
_entity.id
_entity.type
_entity.pdbx_description
1 polymer ?
#
loop_
_entity_poly.entity_id
_entity_poly.type
_entity_poly.pdbx_seq_one_letter_code
_entity_poly.pdbx_strand_id
1 'polypeptide(L)'
;MKNAPEISTSATPKARQKLPLSTPTDLARKGVNDITAALNGILADVFAIYLKTKNFHWHMSGPHFRDYHVMLDEQTDQIYAMTDPIAERIRKLGGTTLRSIGHIARTQRVLDNDAEFVEPSDMLAELRDDNAGLVSRLREAHSVCDEHHDIASA
;
A
#
# COMPACT_ATOMS: atom_id res chain seq x y z
N MET A 1 -10.51 10.33 -58.94
CA MET A 1 -11.17 10.52 -57.65
C MET A 1 -10.71 9.38 -56.77
N LYS A 2 -9.88 9.67 -55.77
CA LYS A 2 -9.34 8.64 -54.82
C LYS A 2 -10.17 8.74 -53.55
N ASN A 3 -10.84 7.64 -53.18
CA ASN A 3 -11.59 7.54 -51.93
C ASN A 3 -10.61 7.50 -50.74
N ALA A 4 -10.78 8.43 -49.79
CA ALA A 4 -10.13 8.41 -48.53
C ALA A 4 -10.72 7.29 -47.64
N PRO A 5 -9.93 6.60 -46.80
CA PRO A 5 -10.47 5.60 -45.91
C PRO A 5 -11.24 6.25 -44.76
N GLU A 6 -12.48 5.79 -44.53
CA GLU A 6 -13.26 6.14 -43.34
C GLU A 6 -12.61 5.62 -42.08
N ILE A 7 -12.24 6.53 -41.19
CA ILE A 7 -11.77 6.17 -39.83
C ILE A 7 -13.02 5.89 -39.00
N SER A 8 -13.29 4.59 -38.79
CA SER A 8 -14.37 4.16 -37.87
C SER A 8 -13.93 4.41 -36.42
N THR A 9 -14.46 5.47 -35.83
CA THR A 9 -14.25 5.83 -34.40
C THR A 9 -15.52 5.60 -33.58
N SER A 10 -16.00 4.37 -33.49
CA SER A 10 -17.08 4.06 -32.53
C SER A 10 -16.62 3.11 -31.48
N ALA A 11 -15.82 3.60 -30.51
CA ALA A 11 -15.65 2.92 -29.25
C ALA A 11 -16.94 3.03 -28.43
N THR A 12 -17.47 1.90 -27.94
CA THR A 12 -18.70 1.87 -27.15
C THR A 12 -18.57 2.69 -25.87
N PRO A 13 -19.67 3.28 -25.33
CA PRO A 13 -19.63 4.09 -24.10
C PRO A 13 -18.97 3.40 -22.90
N LYS A 14 -19.07 2.07 -22.77
CA LYS A 14 -18.40 1.27 -21.74
C LYS A 14 -16.87 1.22 -21.89
N ALA A 15 -16.34 1.24 -23.09
CA ALA A 15 -14.90 1.29 -23.33
C ALA A 15 -14.32 2.66 -22.97
N ARG A 16 -15.04 3.75 -23.26
CA ARG A 16 -14.67 5.12 -22.90
C ARG A 16 -14.59 5.36 -21.38
N GLN A 17 -15.44 4.69 -20.58
CA GLN A 17 -15.43 4.86 -19.11
C GLN A 17 -14.18 4.27 -18.42
N LYS A 18 -13.47 3.35 -19.06
CA LYS A 18 -12.21 2.75 -18.51
C LYS A 18 -10.95 3.52 -18.94
N LEU A 19 -11.01 4.29 -20.02
CA LEU A 19 -9.87 5.01 -20.58
C LEU A 19 -9.20 6.02 -19.63
N PRO A 20 -9.94 6.81 -18.81
CA PRO A 20 -9.32 7.80 -17.92
C PRO A 20 -8.39 7.17 -16.84
N LEU A 21 -8.57 5.89 -16.53
CA LEU A 21 -7.76 5.18 -15.53
C LEU A 21 -6.71 4.26 -16.16
N SER A 22 -6.66 4.15 -17.49
CA SER A 22 -5.69 3.33 -18.20
C SER A 22 -4.36 4.06 -18.28
N THR A 23 -3.30 3.39 -17.86
CA THR A 23 -1.91 3.87 -17.99
C THR A 23 -1.18 2.91 -18.93
N PRO A 24 -0.50 3.41 -19.97
CA PRO A 24 0.34 2.57 -20.83
C PRO A 24 1.48 1.93 -20.03
N THR A 25 1.73 0.65 -20.26
CA THR A 25 2.83 -0.10 -19.67
C THR A 25 3.28 -1.18 -20.66
N ASP A 26 4.54 -1.58 -20.60
CA ASP A 26 5.11 -2.69 -21.35
C ASP A 26 4.94 -4.05 -20.65
N LEU A 27 4.45 -4.03 -19.40
CA LEU A 27 4.16 -5.24 -18.64
C LEU A 27 2.93 -5.98 -19.18
N ALA A 28 3.00 -7.30 -19.18
CA ALA A 28 1.85 -8.14 -19.47
C ALA A 28 0.74 -7.89 -18.42
N ARG A 29 -0.53 -8.01 -18.84
CA ARG A 29 -1.68 -7.76 -17.96
C ARG A 29 -1.67 -8.60 -16.67
N LYS A 30 -1.17 -9.85 -16.76
CA LYS A 30 -1.01 -10.71 -15.58
C LYS A 30 -0.03 -10.08 -14.60
N GLY A 31 1.14 -9.61 -15.07
CA GLY A 31 2.13 -8.94 -14.23
C GLY A 31 1.58 -7.69 -13.55
N VAL A 32 0.86 -6.83 -14.29
CA VAL A 32 0.20 -5.66 -13.70
C VAL A 32 -0.76 -6.06 -12.59
N ASN A 33 -1.55 -7.12 -12.77
CA ASN A 33 -2.51 -7.59 -11.76
C ASN A 33 -1.79 -8.14 -10.51
N ASP A 34 -0.77 -8.97 -10.70
CA ASP A 34 -0.04 -9.62 -9.60
C ASP A 34 0.72 -8.59 -8.77
N ILE A 35 1.45 -7.67 -9.42
CA ILE A 35 2.18 -6.58 -8.75
C ILE A 35 1.20 -5.64 -8.04
N THR A 36 0.10 -5.28 -8.69
CA THR A 36 -0.96 -4.44 -8.08
C THR A 36 -1.53 -5.08 -6.82
N ALA A 37 -1.78 -6.40 -6.83
CA ALA A 37 -2.28 -7.12 -5.66
C ALA A 37 -1.25 -7.12 -4.53
N ALA A 38 0.02 -7.42 -4.81
CA ALA A 38 1.10 -7.41 -3.84
C ALA A 38 1.28 -6.01 -3.20
N LEU A 39 1.37 -4.96 -4.01
CA LEU A 39 1.56 -3.59 -3.53
C LEU A 39 0.34 -3.05 -2.77
N ASN A 40 -0.90 -3.40 -3.16
CA ASN A 40 -2.09 -3.03 -2.38
C ASN A 40 -2.11 -3.72 -1.01
N GLY A 41 -1.63 -4.95 -0.90
CA GLY A 41 -1.44 -5.63 0.38
C GLY A 41 -0.45 -4.90 1.28
N ILE A 42 0.72 -4.51 0.73
CA ILE A 42 1.71 -3.70 1.44
C ILE A 42 1.13 -2.35 1.86
N LEU A 43 0.45 -1.65 0.98
CA LEU A 43 -0.15 -0.35 1.28
C LEU A 43 -1.18 -0.43 2.41
N ALA A 44 -2.00 -1.48 2.43
CA ALA A 44 -2.97 -1.70 3.49
C ALA A 44 -2.29 -2.00 4.84
N ASP A 45 -1.23 -2.81 4.84
CA ASP A 45 -0.44 -3.10 6.04
C ASP A 45 0.26 -1.83 6.57
N VAL A 46 0.80 -0.99 5.69
CA VAL A 46 1.40 0.30 6.05
C VAL A 46 0.38 1.20 6.76
N PHE A 47 -0.85 1.32 6.25
CA PHE A 47 -1.91 2.08 6.92
C PHE A 47 -2.28 1.48 8.29
N ALA A 48 -2.34 0.15 8.41
CA ALA A 48 -2.64 -0.51 9.68
C ALA A 48 -1.53 -0.30 10.72
N ILE A 49 -0.25 -0.46 10.33
CA ILE A 49 0.90 -0.21 11.22
C ILE A 49 0.97 1.27 11.60
N TYR A 50 0.72 2.19 10.65
CA TYR A 50 0.64 3.62 10.94
C TYR A 50 -0.39 3.91 12.04
N LEU A 51 -1.61 3.40 11.90
CA LEU A 51 -2.66 3.64 12.89
C LEU A 51 -2.33 2.99 14.24
N LYS A 52 -1.81 1.76 14.27
CA LYS A 52 -1.38 1.09 15.51
C LYS A 52 -0.25 1.86 16.19
N THR A 53 0.74 2.34 15.44
CA THR A 53 1.83 3.14 16.00
C THR A 53 1.29 4.46 16.59
N LYS A 54 0.32 5.13 15.93
CA LYS A 54 -0.36 6.30 16.47
C LYS A 54 -1.20 5.97 17.70
N ASN A 55 -1.92 4.86 17.70
CA ASN A 55 -2.64 4.39 18.88
C ASN A 55 -1.69 4.25 20.07
N PHE A 56 -0.57 3.57 19.91
CA PHE A 56 0.42 3.38 20.98
C PHE A 56 1.12 4.69 21.36
N HIS A 57 1.38 5.58 20.41
CA HIS A 57 1.88 6.93 20.67
C HIS A 57 0.91 7.73 21.57
N TRP A 58 -0.39 7.71 21.28
CA TRP A 58 -1.41 8.42 22.07
C TRP A 58 -1.61 7.84 23.47
N HIS A 59 -1.50 6.52 23.60
CA HIS A 59 -1.75 5.80 24.87
C HIS A 59 -0.47 5.41 25.61
N MET A 60 0.68 5.95 25.19
CA MET A 60 1.95 5.73 25.88
C MET A 60 1.88 6.22 27.32
N SER A 61 2.54 5.51 28.22
CA SER A 61 2.60 5.82 29.65
C SER A 61 3.92 5.40 30.27
N GLY A 62 4.07 5.59 31.58
CA GLY A 62 5.22 5.10 32.33
C GLY A 62 6.44 6.03 32.35
N PRO A 63 7.55 5.59 32.97
CA PRO A 63 8.70 6.45 33.28
C PRO A 63 9.47 6.92 32.04
N HIS A 64 9.37 6.22 30.92
CA HIS A 64 9.99 6.57 29.64
C HIS A 64 9.01 7.18 28.65
N PHE A 65 7.87 7.70 29.15
CA PHE A 65 6.79 8.26 28.31
C PHE A 65 7.31 9.17 27.21
N ARG A 66 8.10 10.18 27.57
CA ARG A 66 8.57 11.20 26.62
C ARG A 66 9.38 10.59 25.47
N ASP A 67 10.31 9.73 25.78
CA ASP A 67 11.23 9.16 24.81
C ASP A 67 10.50 8.23 23.84
N TYR A 68 9.63 7.37 24.34
CA TYR A 68 8.83 6.47 23.51
C TYR A 68 7.76 7.22 22.71
N HIS A 69 7.11 8.21 23.30
CA HIS A 69 6.12 9.04 22.62
C HIS A 69 6.72 9.78 21.41
N VAL A 70 7.89 10.41 21.58
CA VAL A 70 8.59 11.09 20.47
C VAL A 70 9.08 10.09 19.43
N MET A 71 9.69 8.98 19.84
CA MET A 71 10.14 7.94 18.92
C MET A 71 8.99 7.39 18.06
N LEU A 72 7.84 7.11 18.66
CA LEU A 72 6.67 6.60 17.92
C LEU A 72 6.08 7.64 16.98
N ASP A 73 6.17 8.93 17.32
CA ASP A 73 5.75 10.01 16.42
C ASP A 73 6.64 10.08 15.17
N GLU A 74 7.96 10.05 15.36
CA GLU A 74 8.93 10.00 14.27
C GLU A 74 8.74 8.75 13.38
N GLN A 75 8.48 7.59 13.98
CA GLN A 75 8.20 6.36 13.22
C GLN A 75 6.91 6.45 12.42
N THR A 76 5.86 7.06 12.97
CA THR A 76 4.60 7.28 12.24
C THR A 76 4.79 8.12 11.00
N ASP A 77 5.59 9.18 11.08
CA ASP A 77 5.87 10.04 9.92
C ASP A 77 6.60 9.25 8.82
N GLN A 78 7.57 8.42 9.20
CA GLN A 78 8.29 7.55 8.26
C GLN A 78 7.37 6.52 7.60
N ILE A 79 6.50 5.86 8.38
CA ILE A 79 5.55 4.87 7.86
C ILE A 79 4.54 5.55 6.94
N TYR A 80 3.98 6.68 7.33
CA TYR A 80 3.02 7.42 6.51
C TYR A 80 3.60 7.88 5.18
N ALA A 81 4.85 8.30 5.17
CA ALA A 81 5.55 8.72 3.96
C ALA A 81 5.68 7.62 2.89
N MET A 82 5.52 6.34 3.26
CA MET A 82 5.52 5.22 2.31
C MET A 82 4.20 5.11 1.52
N THR A 83 3.10 5.69 2.00
CA THR A 83 1.76 5.46 1.43
C THR A 83 1.63 5.98 0.01
N ASP A 84 2.03 7.21 -0.22
CA ASP A 84 1.86 7.88 -1.51
C ASP A 84 2.73 7.27 -2.62
N PRO A 85 4.04 7.02 -2.43
CA PRO A 85 4.87 6.36 -3.43
C PRO A 85 4.33 4.99 -3.85
N ILE A 86 3.84 4.18 -2.91
CA ILE A 86 3.26 2.85 -3.20
C ILE A 86 1.97 3.00 -4.00
N ALA A 87 1.06 3.88 -3.57
CA ALA A 87 -0.21 4.12 -4.25
C ALA A 87 0.00 4.65 -5.68
N GLU A 88 0.90 5.62 -5.86
CA GLU A 88 1.25 6.16 -7.16
C GLU A 88 1.91 5.12 -8.06
N ARG A 89 2.77 4.25 -7.52
CA ARG A 89 3.40 3.19 -8.30
C ARG A 89 2.35 2.25 -8.88
N ILE A 90 1.36 1.82 -8.07
CA ILE A 90 0.23 1.01 -8.54
C ILE A 90 -0.49 1.71 -9.69
N ARG A 91 -0.71 3.03 -9.59
CA ARG A 91 -1.37 3.80 -10.64
C ARG A 91 -0.52 3.94 -11.90
N LYS A 92 0.78 4.11 -11.77
CA LYS A 92 1.73 4.16 -12.90
C LYS A 92 1.76 2.86 -13.69
N LEU A 93 1.55 1.71 -13.03
CA LEU A 93 1.42 0.40 -13.68
C LEU A 93 0.07 0.18 -14.38
N GLY A 94 -0.91 1.05 -14.20
CA GLY A 94 -2.26 0.90 -14.73
C GLY A 94 -3.20 0.13 -13.80
N GLY A 95 -2.75 -0.24 -12.61
CA GLY A 95 -3.56 -0.83 -11.55
C GLY A 95 -4.45 0.19 -10.84
N THR A 96 -5.29 -0.27 -9.93
CA THR A 96 -6.10 0.58 -9.02
C THR A 96 -5.72 0.30 -7.58
N THR A 97 -5.61 1.38 -6.79
CA THR A 97 -5.19 1.29 -5.39
C THR A 97 -6.37 1.36 -4.41
N LEU A 98 -6.09 1.36 -3.12
CA LEU A 98 -7.07 1.43 -2.03
C LEU A 98 -7.92 2.71 -2.14
N ARG A 99 -9.19 2.65 -1.71
CA ARG A 99 -10.16 3.75 -1.91
C ARG A 99 -10.89 4.17 -0.66
N SER A 100 -10.80 3.41 0.44
CA SER A 100 -11.54 3.68 1.66
C SER A 100 -10.93 2.94 2.85
N ILE A 101 -11.25 3.38 4.07
CA ILE A 101 -10.88 2.68 5.30
C ILE A 101 -11.40 1.24 5.31
N GLY A 102 -12.65 1.02 4.86
CA GLY A 102 -13.18 -0.34 4.74
C GLY A 102 -12.43 -1.21 3.72
N HIS A 103 -11.83 -0.62 2.69
CA HIS A 103 -10.98 -1.35 1.76
C HIS A 103 -9.65 -1.72 2.42
N ILE A 104 -9.03 -0.80 3.17
CA ILE A 104 -7.84 -1.08 3.99
C ILE A 104 -8.12 -2.23 4.95
N ALA A 105 -9.19 -2.14 5.75
CA ALA A 105 -9.55 -3.14 6.75
C ALA A 105 -9.75 -4.56 6.19
N ARG A 106 -10.22 -4.69 4.95
CA ARG A 106 -10.38 -6.00 4.30
C ARG A 106 -9.11 -6.52 3.63
N THR A 107 -8.10 -5.69 3.46
CA THR A 107 -6.88 -6.01 2.69
C THR A 107 -5.66 -6.15 3.60
N GLN A 108 -5.62 -5.42 4.71
CA GLN A 108 -4.51 -5.44 5.67
C GLN A 108 -4.41 -6.80 6.37
N ARG A 109 -3.21 -7.15 6.85
CA ARG A 109 -2.86 -8.44 7.45
C ARG A 109 -2.19 -8.28 8.83
N VAL A 110 -2.18 -7.06 9.36
CA VAL A 110 -1.67 -6.74 10.69
C VAL A 110 -2.75 -7.04 11.71
N LEU A 111 -2.40 -7.62 12.84
CA LEU A 111 -3.36 -7.86 13.92
C LEU A 111 -3.77 -6.53 14.56
N ASP A 112 -5.07 -6.31 14.69
CA ASP A 112 -5.58 -5.15 15.43
C ASP A 112 -5.32 -5.30 16.94
N ASN A 113 -5.16 -4.16 17.65
CA ASN A 113 -5.08 -4.12 19.10
C ASN A 113 -6.01 -3.02 19.61
N ASP A 114 -7.17 -3.42 20.13
CA ASP A 114 -8.20 -2.55 20.70
C ASP A 114 -8.23 -2.62 22.25
N ALA A 115 -7.15 -3.11 22.88
CA ALA A 115 -7.05 -3.20 24.33
C ALA A 115 -7.09 -1.79 24.96
N GLU A 116 -7.82 -1.65 26.08
CA GLU A 116 -7.90 -0.39 26.83
C GLU A 116 -6.54 0.04 27.37
N PHE A 117 -5.67 -0.91 27.69
CA PHE A 117 -4.32 -0.68 28.17
C PHE A 117 -3.36 -1.74 27.64
N VAL A 118 -2.19 -1.29 27.20
CA VAL A 118 -1.06 -2.13 26.82
C VAL A 118 0.18 -1.60 27.53
N GLU A 119 0.99 -2.49 28.11
CA GLU A 119 2.26 -2.08 28.72
C GLU A 119 3.22 -1.52 27.65
N PRO A 120 3.97 -0.45 27.95
CA PRO A 120 4.89 0.16 26.97
C PRO A 120 5.88 -0.82 26.32
N SER A 121 6.40 -1.79 27.05
CA SER A 121 7.28 -2.83 26.52
C SER A 121 6.57 -3.73 25.51
N ASP A 122 5.29 -4.02 25.73
CA ASP A 122 4.48 -4.86 24.86
C ASP A 122 4.06 -4.09 23.60
N MET A 123 3.75 -2.79 23.73
CA MET A 123 3.55 -1.91 22.57
C MET A 123 4.74 -1.94 21.61
N LEU A 124 5.96 -1.81 22.16
CA LEU A 124 7.18 -1.83 21.36
C LEU A 124 7.45 -3.23 20.76
N ALA A 125 7.16 -4.29 21.51
CA ALA A 125 7.31 -5.66 21.02
C ALA A 125 6.36 -5.95 19.87
N GLU A 126 5.08 -5.56 19.97
CA GLU A 126 4.12 -5.70 18.89
C GLU A 126 4.53 -4.93 17.63
N LEU A 127 4.93 -3.66 17.77
CA LEU A 127 5.37 -2.86 16.63
C LEU A 127 6.63 -3.41 15.97
N ARG A 128 7.56 -3.95 16.76
CA ARG A 128 8.74 -4.66 16.22
C ARG A 128 8.32 -5.85 15.36
N ASP A 129 7.40 -6.66 15.86
CA ASP A 129 6.95 -7.89 15.19
C ASP A 129 6.11 -7.56 13.95
N ASP A 130 5.27 -6.54 14.00
CA ASP A 130 4.52 -6.02 12.84
C ASP A 130 5.47 -5.51 11.74
N ASN A 131 6.49 -4.74 12.11
CA ASN A 131 7.49 -4.25 11.16
C ASN A 131 8.33 -5.41 10.58
N ALA A 132 8.70 -6.42 11.37
CA ALA A 132 9.37 -7.61 10.86
C ALA A 132 8.48 -8.37 9.87
N GLY A 133 7.19 -8.47 10.13
CA GLY A 133 6.20 -9.03 9.21
C GLY A 133 6.10 -8.22 7.92
N LEU A 134 6.06 -6.88 8.02
CA LEU A 134 6.04 -6.00 6.84
C LEU A 134 7.29 -6.19 5.98
N VAL A 135 8.48 -6.29 6.59
CA VAL A 135 9.74 -6.56 5.87
C VAL A 135 9.69 -7.89 5.12
N SER A 136 9.12 -8.95 5.70
CA SER A 136 8.95 -10.23 5.01
C SER A 136 8.05 -10.08 3.77
N ARG A 137 6.93 -9.40 3.92
CA ARG A 137 5.96 -9.17 2.83
C ARG A 137 6.51 -8.25 1.74
N LEU A 138 7.37 -7.29 2.09
CA LEU A 138 8.09 -6.47 1.10
C LEU A 138 9.03 -7.32 0.25
N ARG A 139 9.73 -8.30 0.85
CA ARG A 139 10.56 -9.24 0.08
C ARG A 139 9.73 -10.13 -0.86
N GLU A 140 8.54 -10.56 -0.41
CA GLU A 140 7.61 -11.31 -1.25
C GLU A 140 7.12 -10.44 -2.42
N ALA A 141 6.75 -9.18 -2.17
CA ALA A 141 6.33 -8.25 -3.22
C ALA A 141 7.46 -7.95 -4.21
N HIS A 142 8.71 -7.80 -3.73
CA HIS A 142 9.89 -7.68 -4.57
C HIS A 142 10.04 -8.88 -5.49
N SER A 143 9.92 -10.11 -4.97
CA SER A 143 9.99 -11.32 -5.79
C SER A 143 8.91 -11.35 -6.89
N VAL A 144 7.69 -10.88 -6.59
CA VAL A 144 6.61 -10.76 -7.60
C VAL A 144 6.98 -9.74 -8.68
N CYS A 145 7.61 -8.62 -8.31
CA CYS A 145 8.09 -7.63 -9.29
C CYS A 145 9.18 -8.21 -10.19
N ASP A 146 10.14 -8.93 -9.62
CA ASP A 146 11.22 -9.60 -10.37
C ASP A 146 10.69 -10.64 -11.36
N GLU A 147 9.74 -11.47 -10.97
CA GLU A 147 9.08 -12.47 -11.84
C GLU A 147 8.46 -11.84 -13.08
N HIS A 148 8.00 -10.61 -12.98
CA HIS A 148 7.39 -9.86 -14.06
C HIS A 148 8.32 -8.83 -14.71
N HIS A 149 9.62 -8.81 -14.34
CA HIS A 149 10.63 -7.88 -14.84
C HIS A 149 10.31 -6.40 -14.61
N ASP A 150 9.57 -6.09 -13.54
CA ASP A 150 9.30 -4.70 -13.12
C ASP A 150 10.41 -4.18 -12.21
N ILE A 151 11.56 -3.87 -12.81
CA ILE A 151 12.76 -3.37 -12.12
C ILE A 151 12.49 -2.07 -11.34
N ALA A 152 11.51 -1.28 -11.76
CA ALA A 152 11.21 0.00 -11.13
C ALA A 152 10.38 -0.14 -9.84
N SER A 153 9.80 -1.34 -9.56
CA SER A 153 9.08 -1.65 -8.32
C SER A 153 9.86 -2.63 -7.44
N ALA A 154 10.87 -3.33 -7.99
CA ALA A 154 11.71 -4.30 -7.31
C ALA A 154 12.76 -3.61 -6.41
#